data_4ad359b0686deb24838e764b654ab55d
#
_entry.id   4ad359b0686deb24838e764b654ab55d
#
_cell.length_a   1.000
_cell.length_b   1.000
_cell.length_c   1.000
_cell.angle_alpha   90.00
_cell.angle_beta   90.00
_cell.angle_gamma   90.00
#
_symmetry.space_group_name_H-M   'P 1'
#
loop_
_entity.id
_entity.type
_entity.pdbx_description
1 polymer ?
#
loop_
_entity_poly.entity_id
_entity_poly.type
_entity_poly.pdbx_seq_one_letter_code
_entity_poly.pdbx_strand_id
1 'polypeptide(L)'
;DDWIIMPVDGYGSAESVRQALNSFKPDILYFMTDPRFYEWLWNMEDEIRENVPMIYYHVWDNYPAPVFNKPWYESNDFIATISKVTSNNVKEIVPNVNERYVPHAVNTDIFRNIKKDPEGRRIVNEARQDNPVLKDKFMFFWNNRNARRKQTGSFILV
;
A
#
# COMPACT_ATOMS: atom_id res chain seq x y z
N ASP A 1 17.80 -14.76 -1.25
CA ASP A 1 17.60 -13.33 -0.93
C ASP A 1 17.13 -13.24 0.51
N ASP A 2 17.98 -12.69 1.36
CA ASP A 2 17.74 -12.70 2.80
C ASP A 2 17.00 -11.42 3.20
N TRP A 3 15.79 -11.57 3.65
CA TRP A 3 15.00 -10.49 4.24
C TRP A 3 15.32 -10.40 5.73
N ILE A 4 15.67 -9.22 6.22
CA ILE A 4 15.79 -8.95 7.64
C ILE A 4 14.53 -8.21 8.09
N ILE A 5 13.74 -8.86 8.94
CA ILE A 5 12.55 -8.25 9.54
C ILE A 5 12.88 -7.82 10.96
N MET A 6 12.81 -6.52 11.22
CA MET A 6 13.01 -5.96 12.54
C MET A 6 11.68 -5.61 13.20
N PRO A 7 11.42 -6.07 14.43
CA PRO A 7 10.23 -5.67 15.15
C PRO A 7 10.33 -4.18 15.55
N VAL A 8 9.22 -3.46 15.39
CA VAL A 8 9.10 -2.06 15.81
C VAL A 8 7.76 -1.85 16.49
N ASP A 9 7.71 -0.93 17.45
CA ASP A 9 6.45 -0.51 18.05
C ASP A 9 5.71 0.49 17.14
N GLY A 10 4.42 0.26 16.95
CA GLY A 10 3.57 1.13 16.14
C GLY A 10 4.07 1.31 14.70
N TYR A 11 4.42 2.52 14.32
CA TYR A 11 4.93 2.88 13.00
C TYR A 11 6.45 3.15 12.99
N GLY A 12 7.17 2.67 14.00
CA GLY A 12 8.59 2.92 14.15
C GLY A 12 8.90 4.30 14.77
N SER A 13 10.17 4.64 14.78
CA SER A 13 10.68 5.88 15.37
C SER A 13 11.94 6.38 14.65
N ALA A 14 12.31 7.64 14.89
CA ALA A 14 13.57 8.20 14.40
C ALA A 14 14.78 7.34 14.80
N GLU A 15 14.79 6.83 16.03
CA GLU A 15 15.88 5.99 16.52
C GLU A 15 15.98 4.64 15.78
N SER A 16 14.82 4.00 15.48
CA SER A 16 14.83 2.76 14.71
C SER A 16 15.37 2.95 13.29
N VAL A 17 15.08 4.10 12.66
CA VAL A 17 15.64 4.43 11.34
C VAL A 17 17.13 4.71 11.42
N ARG A 18 17.60 5.50 12.40
CA ARG A 18 19.04 5.74 12.60
C ARG A 18 19.80 4.44 12.82
N GLN A 19 19.25 3.55 13.63
CA GLN A 19 19.84 2.23 13.85
C GLN A 19 19.93 1.42 12.56
N ALA A 20 18.86 1.41 11.74
CA ALA A 20 18.85 0.71 10.48
C ALA A 20 19.86 1.29 9.48
N LEU A 21 19.91 2.62 9.32
CA LEU A 21 20.87 3.30 8.45
C LEU A 21 22.32 3.01 8.86
N ASN A 22 22.62 3.04 10.16
CA ASN A 22 23.97 2.78 10.67
C ASN A 22 24.38 1.31 10.52
N SER A 23 23.44 0.38 10.76
CA SER A 23 23.73 -1.06 10.77
C SER A 23 23.78 -1.66 9.36
N PHE A 24 22.92 -1.25 8.47
CA PHE A 24 22.77 -1.85 7.15
C PHE A 24 23.38 -1.02 6.01
N LYS A 25 23.61 0.28 6.24
CA LYS A 25 24.12 1.21 5.22
C LYS A 25 23.42 1.04 3.88
N PRO A 26 22.08 1.18 3.84
CA PRO A 26 21.30 0.95 2.64
C PRO A 26 21.60 1.99 1.57
N ASP A 27 21.38 1.64 0.30
CA ASP A 27 21.49 2.56 -0.83
C ASP A 27 20.27 3.48 -0.99
N ILE A 28 19.12 3.07 -0.45
CA ILE A 28 17.87 3.83 -0.49
C ILE A 28 17.04 3.58 0.77
N LEU A 29 16.24 4.58 1.16
CA LEU A 29 15.16 4.43 2.12
C LEU A 29 13.83 4.41 1.37
N TYR A 30 13.22 3.23 1.27
CA TYR A 30 11.87 3.08 0.70
C TYR A 30 10.85 2.92 1.82
N PHE A 31 9.75 3.67 1.74
CA PHE A 31 8.67 3.56 2.71
C PHE A 31 7.30 3.76 2.09
N MET A 32 6.29 3.14 2.70
CA MET A 32 4.91 3.14 2.21
C MET A 32 3.95 3.34 3.37
N THR A 33 3.21 4.45 3.35
CA THR A 33 2.16 4.70 4.34
C THR A 33 1.27 5.89 3.95
N ASP A 34 0.23 6.11 4.75
CA ASP A 34 -0.48 7.39 4.82
C ASP A 34 0.41 8.43 5.54
N PRO A 35 0.56 9.64 5.01
CA PRO A 35 1.45 10.67 5.57
C PRO A 35 1.30 10.92 7.07
N ARG A 36 0.09 10.83 7.60
CA ARG A 36 -0.21 11.07 9.03
C ARG A 36 0.59 10.22 10.00
N PHE A 37 1.09 9.07 9.55
CA PHE A 37 1.80 8.15 10.44
C PHE A 37 3.32 8.32 10.42
N TYR A 38 3.87 9.09 9.45
CA TYR A 38 5.30 9.25 9.25
C TYR A 38 5.77 10.72 9.27
N GLU A 39 5.01 11.61 9.89
CA GLU A 39 5.43 13.00 10.11
C GLU A 39 6.82 13.06 10.78
N TRP A 40 7.05 12.21 11.77
CA TRP A 40 8.33 12.10 12.44
C TRP A 40 9.49 11.72 11.49
N LEU A 41 9.23 10.94 10.44
CA LEU A 41 10.23 10.55 9.45
C LEU A 41 10.61 11.74 8.57
N TRP A 42 9.63 12.51 8.09
CA TRP A 42 9.89 13.71 7.31
C TRP A 42 10.56 14.82 8.12
N ASN A 43 10.30 14.91 9.43
CA ASN A 43 11.00 15.85 10.31
C ASN A 43 12.52 15.59 10.43
N MET A 44 12.99 14.44 9.98
CA MET A 44 14.42 14.10 9.91
C MET A 44 14.92 13.92 8.47
N GLU A 45 14.22 14.46 7.48
CA GLU A 45 14.58 14.29 6.07
C GLU A 45 16.00 14.77 5.73
N ASP A 46 16.42 15.91 6.26
CA ASP A 46 17.75 16.46 6.02
C ASP A 46 18.84 15.47 6.46
N GLU A 47 18.69 14.90 7.66
CA GLU A 47 19.62 13.89 8.20
C GLU A 47 19.65 12.62 7.31
N ILE A 48 18.49 12.18 6.83
CA ILE A 48 18.40 10.96 6.01
C ILE A 48 18.99 11.21 4.63
N ARG A 49 18.58 12.30 3.97
CA ARG A 49 18.92 12.60 2.57
C ARG A 49 20.38 13.01 2.37
N GLU A 50 21.09 13.38 3.44
CA GLU A 50 22.54 13.50 3.40
C GLU A 50 23.24 12.15 3.12
N ASN A 51 22.60 11.04 3.43
CA ASN A 51 23.19 9.70 3.35
C ASN A 51 22.55 8.83 2.28
N VAL A 52 21.21 8.83 2.19
CA VAL A 52 20.45 7.97 1.29
C VAL A 52 19.22 8.69 0.73
N PRO A 53 18.86 8.47 -0.54
CA PRO A 53 17.63 9.03 -1.11
C PRO A 53 16.38 8.42 -0.47
N MET A 54 15.36 9.27 -0.30
CA MET A 54 14.05 8.91 0.23
C MET A 54 13.07 8.64 -0.91
N ILE A 55 12.55 7.40 -0.96
CA ILE A 55 11.54 6.97 -1.93
C ILE A 55 10.23 6.70 -1.21
N TYR A 56 9.24 7.53 -1.49
CA TYR A 56 7.92 7.42 -0.87
C TYR A 56 6.92 6.74 -1.80
N TYR A 57 6.35 5.60 -1.36
CA TYR A 57 5.22 4.97 -2.04
C TYR A 57 3.91 5.49 -1.45
N HIS A 58 3.23 6.33 -2.23
CA HIS A 58 2.07 7.10 -1.78
C HIS A 58 0.75 6.40 -2.06
N VAL A 59 0.00 6.13 -1.01
CA VAL A 59 -1.27 5.36 -1.04
C VAL A 59 -2.52 6.21 -0.81
N TRP A 60 -2.44 7.52 -1.03
CA TRP A 60 -3.56 8.43 -0.85
C TRP A 60 -4.65 8.22 -1.89
N ASP A 61 -5.88 8.01 -1.45
CA ASP A 61 -7.02 7.67 -2.29
C ASP A 61 -8.18 8.67 -2.22
N ASN A 62 -7.97 9.83 -1.59
CA ASN A 62 -8.99 10.85 -1.40
C ASN A 62 -8.84 12.03 -2.38
N TYR A 63 -9.96 12.70 -2.61
CA TYR A 63 -10.08 13.97 -3.33
C TYR A 63 -10.95 14.92 -2.48
N PRO A 64 -10.75 16.24 -2.50
CA PRO A 64 -9.81 17.01 -3.31
C PRO A 64 -8.34 16.81 -2.92
N ALA A 65 -7.43 17.34 -3.78
CA ALA A 65 -6.00 17.23 -3.58
C ALA A 65 -5.59 17.74 -2.17
N PRO A 66 -4.82 16.96 -1.40
CA PRO A 66 -4.49 17.26 -0.01
C PRO A 66 -3.35 18.29 0.09
N VAL A 67 -3.67 19.57 -0.09
CA VAL A 67 -2.69 20.68 -0.10
C VAL A 67 -1.81 20.69 1.16
N PHE A 68 -2.33 20.23 2.29
CA PHE A 68 -1.58 20.11 3.54
C PHE A 68 -0.44 19.08 3.50
N ASN A 69 -0.44 18.17 2.51
CA ASN A 69 0.65 17.21 2.30
C ASN A 69 1.85 17.82 1.55
N LYS A 70 1.75 19.08 1.09
CA LYS A 70 2.79 19.71 0.29
C LYS A 70 4.20 19.60 0.89
N PRO A 71 4.44 19.92 2.17
CA PRO A 71 5.77 19.81 2.77
C PRO A 71 6.34 18.38 2.64
N TRP A 72 5.51 17.38 2.89
CA TRP A 72 5.93 15.98 2.80
C TRP A 72 6.23 15.54 1.37
N TYR A 73 5.51 16.08 0.37
CA TYR A 73 5.83 15.77 -1.03
C TYR A 73 7.17 16.38 -1.46
N GLU A 74 7.48 17.57 -0.97
CA GLU A 74 8.76 18.26 -1.24
C GLU A 74 9.95 17.58 -0.53
N SER A 75 9.70 16.83 0.52
CA SER A 75 10.71 16.15 1.36
C SER A 75 11.14 14.77 0.85
N ASN A 76 10.89 14.45 -0.42
CA ASN A 76 11.28 13.17 -1.00
C ASN A 76 12.06 13.35 -2.30
N ASP A 77 12.96 12.42 -2.57
CA ASP A 77 13.72 12.39 -3.83
C ASP A 77 12.91 11.78 -4.97
N PHE A 78 11.97 10.89 -4.61
CA PHE A 78 11.05 10.27 -5.55
C PHE A 78 9.73 9.88 -4.87
N ILE A 79 8.60 10.09 -5.57
CA ILE A 79 7.29 9.64 -5.13
C ILE A 79 6.71 8.65 -6.15
N ALA A 80 6.50 7.41 -5.71
CA ALA A 80 5.75 6.42 -6.46
C ALA A 80 4.28 6.47 -6.05
N THR A 81 3.37 6.74 -6.97
CA THR A 81 1.94 6.89 -6.67
C THR A 81 1.13 5.66 -7.06
N ILE A 82 0.30 5.17 -6.14
CA ILE A 82 -0.49 3.95 -6.29
C ILE A 82 -1.55 4.04 -7.40
N SER A 83 -2.08 5.22 -7.67
CA SER A 83 -3.17 5.42 -8.63
C SER A 83 -2.97 6.70 -9.44
N LYS A 84 -3.71 6.80 -10.56
CA LYS A 84 -3.74 8.03 -11.37
C LYS A 84 -4.33 9.21 -10.59
N VAL A 85 -5.27 8.96 -9.69
CA VAL A 85 -5.83 10.01 -8.81
C VAL A 85 -4.73 10.53 -7.88
N THR A 86 -3.98 9.64 -7.24
CA THR A 86 -2.85 10.01 -6.38
C THR A 86 -1.78 10.79 -7.16
N SER A 87 -1.44 10.32 -8.37
CA SER A 87 -0.49 11.00 -9.26
C SER A 87 -0.94 12.41 -9.61
N ASN A 88 -2.21 12.59 -9.99
CA ASN A 88 -2.76 13.90 -10.30
C ASN A 88 -2.75 14.82 -9.08
N ASN A 89 -3.13 14.34 -7.91
CA ASN A 89 -3.09 15.11 -6.67
C ASN A 89 -1.68 15.61 -6.34
N VAL A 90 -0.69 14.74 -6.46
CA VAL A 90 0.72 15.11 -6.20
C VAL A 90 1.19 16.19 -7.19
N LYS A 91 0.93 16.02 -8.48
CA LYS A 91 1.30 16.99 -9.53
C LYS A 91 0.57 18.30 -9.41
N GLU A 92 -0.68 18.30 -8.96
CA GLU A 92 -1.45 19.51 -8.71
C GLU A 92 -0.81 20.35 -7.58
N ILE A 93 -0.33 19.68 -6.52
CA ILE A 93 0.22 20.31 -5.33
C ILE A 93 1.69 20.71 -5.53
N VAL A 94 2.48 19.83 -6.13
CA VAL A 94 3.92 19.99 -6.35
C VAL A 94 4.28 19.61 -7.80
N PRO A 95 4.08 20.48 -8.77
CA PRO A 95 4.24 20.19 -10.20
C PRO A 95 5.63 19.69 -10.62
N ASN A 96 6.66 20.08 -9.89
CA ASN A 96 8.07 19.79 -10.21
C ASN A 96 8.65 18.61 -9.44
N VAL A 97 7.84 17.91 -8.62
CA VAL A 97 8.33 16.76 -7.87
C VAL A 97 8.64 15.59 -8.82
N ASN A 98 9.67 14.83 -8.49
CA ASN A 98 9.99 13.60 -9.21
C ASN A 98 8.97 12.50 -8.82
N GLU A 99 7.92 12.36 -9.63
CA GLU A 99 6.80 11.46 -9.38
C GLU A 99 6.56 10.53 -10.56
N ARG A 100 6.16 9.28 -10.25
CA ARG A 100 5.70 8.32 -11.25
C ARG A 100 4.55 7.46 -10.74
N TYR A 101 3.57 7.25 -11.59
CA TYR A 101 2.51 6.27 -11.35
C TYR A 101 3.06 4.85 -11.34
N VAL A 102 2.98 4.19 -10.20
CA VAL A 102 3.41 2.81 -9.96
C VAL A 102 2.27 2.06 -9.27
N PRO A 103 1.37 1.41 -10.01
CA PRO A 103 0.22 0.72 -9.42
C PRO A 103 0.64 -0.47 -8.57
N HIS A 104 -0.23 -0.85 -7.63
CA HIS A 104 -0.11 -2.15 -6.97
C HIS A 104 -0.22 -3.28 -8.01
N ALA A 105 0.54 -4.33 -7.76
CA ALA A 105 0.52 -5.54 -8.56
C ALA A 105 0.07 -6.73 -7.70
N VAL A 106 -0.39 -7.78 -8.37
CA VAL A 106 -0.69 -9.08 -7.78
C VAL A 106 0.12 -10.16 -8.49
N ASN A 107 0.42 -11.23 -7.79
CA ASN A 107 1.04 -12.38 -8.42
C ASN A 107 0.04 -13.08 -9.35
N THR A 108 0.22 -12.95 -10.64
CA THR A 108 -0.69 -13.47 -11.68
C THR A 108 -0.64 -15.00 -11.81
N ASP A 109 0.38 -15.65 -11.26
CA ASP A 109 0.43 -17.11 -11.19
C ASP A 109 -0.55 -17.66 -10.14
N ILE A 110 -0.82 -16.86 -9.12
CA ILE A 110 -1.79 -17.18 -8.06
C ILE A 110 -3.17 -16.59 -8.40
N PHE A 111 -3.21 -15.27 -8.70
CA PHE A 111 -4.45 -14.53 -8.98
C PHE A 111 -4.75 -14.54 -10.48
N ARG A 112 -5.29 -15.63 -10.98
CA ARG A 112 -5.60 -15.86 -12.38
C ARG A 112 -7.09 -16.05 -12.65
N ASN A 113 -7.48 -15.91 -13.89
CA ASN A 113 -8.88 -16.06 -14.27
C ASN A 113 -9.29 -17.54 -14.20
N ILE A 114 -10.05 -17.91 -13.17
CA ILE A 114 -10.53 -19.28 -12.91
C ILE A 114 -11.30 -19.87 -14.12
N LYS A 115 -12.04 -19.05 -14.88
CA LYS A 115 -12.74 -19.53 -16.09
C LYS A 115 -11.81 -20.09 -17.15
N LYS A 116 -10.55 -19.61 -17.17
CA LYS A 116 -9.50 -20.06 -18.12
C LYS A 116 -8.55 -21.07 -17.49
N ASP A 117 -8.68 -21.35 -16.20
CA ASP A 117 -7.84 -22.26 -15.45
C ASP A 117 -8.61 -23.55 -15.13
N PRO A 118 -8.29 -24.69 -15.75
CA PRO A 118 -8.98 -25.96 -15.50
C PRO A 118 -8.90 -26.41 -14.04
N GLU A 119 -7.74 -26.25 -13.40
CA GLU A 119 -7.51 -26.63 -12.00
C GLU A 119 -8.32 -25.73 -11.05
N GLY A 120 -8.30 -24.42 -11.25
CA GLY A 120 -9.12 -23.48 -10.48
C GLY A 120 -10.61 -23.78 -10.60
N ARG A 121 -11.10 -24.14 -11.79
CA ARG A 121 -12.50 -24.57 -11.98
C ARG A 121 -12.80 -25.85 -11.22
N ARG A 122 -11.89 -26.82 -11.23
CA ARG A 122 -12.03 -28.07 -10.48
C ARG A 122 -12.20 -27.78 -8.98
N ILE A 123 -11.29 -27.02 -8.40
CA ILE A 123 -11.31 -26.65 -6.97
C ILE A 123 -12.62 -25.95 -6.59
N VAL A 124 -13.09 -25.00 -7.40
CA VAL A 124 -14.35 -24.30 -7.12
C VAL A 124 -15.55 -25.24 -7.22
N ASN A 125 -15.57 -26.13 -8.19
CA ASN A 125 -16.66 -27.10 -8.36
C ASN A 125 -16.69 -28.10 -7.21
N GLU A 126 -15.56 -28.63 -6.78
CA GLU A 126 -15.44 -29.51 -5.62
C GLU A 126 -15.94 -28.81 -4.35
N ALA A 127 -15.44 -27.60 -4.06
CA ALA A 127 -15.89 -26.84 -2.89
C ALA A 127 -17.40 -26.56 -2.90
N ARG A 128 -18.03 -26.42 -4.08
CA ARG A 128 -19.48 -26.27 -4.22
C ARG A 128 -20.23 -27.59 -4.03
N GLN A 129 -19.68 -28.69 -4.51
CA GLN A 129 -20.28 -30.03 -4.32
C GLN A 129 -20.25 -30.46 -2.86
N ASP A 130 -19.14 -30.20 -2.19
CA ASP A 130 -18.94 -30.53 -0.78
C ASP A 130 -19.79 -29.69 0.19
N ASN A 131 -20.30 -28.54 -0.31
CA ASN A 131 -21.14 -27.67 0.49
C ASN A 131 -22.54 -27.51 -0.13
N PRO A 132 -23.55 -28.26 0.38
CA PRO A 132 -24.92 -28.23 -0.16
C PRO A 132 -25.56 -26.82 -0.19
N VAL A 133 -25.13 -25.94 0.72
CA VAL A 133 -25.63 -24.56 0.78
C VAL A 133 -25.16 -23.74 -0.43
N LEU A 134 -24.01 -24.08 -1.01
CA LEU A 134 -23.39 -23.32 -2.11
C LEU A 134 -23.71 -23.90 -3.49
N LYS A 135 -24.25 -25.12 -3.57
CA LYS A 135 -24.34 -25.90 -4.82
C LYS A 135 -25.00 -25.13 -5.96
N ASP A 136 -26.15 -24.52 -5.72
CA ASP A 136 -26.94 -23.83 -6.74
C ASP A 136 -27.15 -22.34 -6.43
N LYS A 137 -26.26 -21.75 -5.60
CA LYS A 137 -26.39 -20.36 -5.16
C LYS A 137 -25.37 -19.47 -5.84
N PHE A 138 -25.78 -18.22 -6.09
CA PHE A 138 -24.83 -17.16 -6.36
C PHE A 138 -24.12 -16.78 -5.05
N MET A 139 -22.80 -16.79 -5.07
CA MET A 139 -21.99 -16.51 -3.88
C MET A 139 -21.46 -15.08 -3.93
N PHE A 140 -21.85 -14.26 -2.97
CA PHE A 140 -21.21 -13.01 -2.67
C PHE A 140 -20.09 -13.26 -1.65
N PHE A 141 -18.87 -12.86 -2.01
CA PHE A 141 -17.73 -12.96 -1.13
C PHE A 141 -17.33 -11.57 -0.64
N TRP A 142 -17.27 -11.41 0.69
CA TRP A 142 -16.87 -10.18 1.35
C TRP A 142 -15.78 -10.47 2.36
N ASN A 143 -14.56 -10.01 2.07
CA ASN A 143 -13.42 -10.14 2.96
C ASN A 143 -12.79 -8.78 3.21
N ASN A 144 -13.03 -8.20 4.36
CA ASN A 144 -12.52 -6.91 4.75
C ASN A 144 -12.29 -6.85 6.26
N ARG A 145 -11.39 -5.94 6.69
CA ARG A 145 -11.34 -5.55 8.09
C ARG A 145 -12.73 -5.06 8.52
N ASN A 146 -13.22 -5.51 9.68
CA ASN A 146 -14.48 -5.01 10.23
C ASN A 146 -14.31 -3.56 10.72
N ALA A 147 -14.49 -2.62 9.80
CA ALA A 147 -14.40 -1.18 10.05
C ALA A 147 -15.63 -0.50 9.45
N ARG A 148 -16.14 0.54 10.13
CA ARG A 148 -17.37 1.28 9.74
C ARG A 148 -17.37 1.69 8.26
N ARG A 149 -16.25 2.19 7.72
CA ARG A 149 -16.11 2.61 6.32
C ARG A 149 -16.26 1.46 5.30
N LYS A 150 -16.14 0.21 5.74
CA LYS A 150 -16.29 -0.98 4.87
C LYS A 150 -17.73 -1.46 4.74
N GLN A 151 -18.65 -0.86 5.50
CA GLN A 151 -20.10 -1.10 5.39
C GLN A 151 -20.53 -2.58 5.51
N THR A 152 -19.80 -3.38 6.33
CA THR A 152 -20.08 -4.83 6.49
C THR A 152 -21.52 -5.08 6.92
N GLY A 153 -22.08 -4.27 7.84
CA GLY A 153 -23.48 -4.38 8.27
C GLY A 153 -24.46 -4.16 7.13
N SER A 154 -24.23 -3.14 6.28
CA SER A 154 -25.07 -2.86 5.12
C SER A 154 -25.04 -4.02 4.11
N PHE A 155 -23.87 -4.64 3.92
CA PHE A 155 -23.74 -5.80 3.02
C PHE A 155 -24.54 -7.02 3.50
N ILE A 156 -24.63 -7.24 4.82
CA ILE A 156 -25.40 -8.38 5.39
C ILE A 156 -26.90 -8.15 5.30
N LEU A 157 -27.35 -6.87 5.25
CA LEU A 157 -28.77 -6.52 5.23
C LEU A 157 -29.39 -6.49 3.84
N VAL A 158 -28.61 -6.70 2.78
CA VAL A 158 -29.07 -6.80 1.38
C VAL A 158 -29.36 -8.25 1.03
#